data_0fc72ebbfada6be7730ba5f65b48c77b
#
_entry.id   0fc72ebbfada6be7730ba5f65b48c77b
#
_cell.length_a   1.000
_cell.length_b   1.000
_cell.length_c   1.000
_cell.angle_alpha   90.00
_cell.angle_beta   90.00
_cell.angle_gamma   90.00
#
_symmetry.space_group_name_H-M   'P 1'
#
loop_
_entity.id
_entity.type
_entity.pdbx_description
1 polymer ?
#
loop_
_entity_poly.entity_id
_entity_poly.type
_entity_poly.pdbx_seq_one_letter_code
_entity_poly.pdbx_strand_id
1 'polypeptide(L)'
;EIVKNHKPDPLEINGDTPTMRLFSLLEAIATKDRMFSLQALAEEISIPKPTLHRMLQQLDVAGLLVRSADGRHYGTGARLRRLAENLLLNDILHGARHAVLRHLVDEIGESCNLTALTGSEVIYLDRVETAAPLRFYLHPGSRVPAHCSASGKVFLSEMTPLQRQRLLAHAPLEAYTPKTLTNMAQLEAEIKQIKRQGFALDNEE
;
A
#
# COMPACT_ATOMS: atom_id res chain seq x y z
N GLU A 1 -0.44 -3.81 -22.86
CA GLU A 1 -1.43 -2.72 -22.91
C GLU A 1 -1.58 -2.15 -21.50
N ILE A 2 -1.09 -0.93 -21.32
CA ILE A 2 -1.06 -0.20 -20.05
C ILE A 2 -2.51 0.04 -19.62
N VAL A 3 -2.87 -0.50 -18.47
CA VAL A 3 -4.14 -0.21 -17.81
C VAL A 3 -4.23 1.31 -17.60
N LYS A 4 -5.04 1.98 -18.42
CA LYS A 4 -5.35 3.39 -18.26
C LYS A 4 -5.93 3.61 -16.87
N ASN A 5 -5.30 4.50 -16.12
CA ASN A 5 -5.75 5.04 -14.85
C ASN A 5 -7.23 5.43 -14.96
N HIS A 6 -8.12 4.53 -14.59
CA HIS A 6 -9.53 4.83 -14.42
C HIS A 6 -9.63 5.59 -13.10
N LYS A 7 -9.72 6.93 -13.17
CA LYS A 7 -10.21 7.70 -12.03
C LYS A 7 -11.59 7.13 -11.73
N PRO A 8 -11.85 6.63 -10.50
CA PRO A 8 -13.21 6.24 -10.17
C PRO A 8 -14.10 7.48 -10.34
N ASP A 9 -15.19 7.33 -11.10
CA ASP A 9 -16.25 8.31 -11.12
C ASP A 9 -16.64 8.61 -9.66
N PRO A 10 -16.79 9.88 -9.29
CA PRO A 10 -17.32 10.19 -7.97
C PRO A 10 -18.68 9.52 -7.89
N LEU A 11 -18.81 8.50 -7.05
CA LEU A 11 -20.10 7.95 -6.70
C LEU A 11 -20.93 9.14 -6.22
N GLU A 12 -21.98 9.53 -6.97
CA GLU A 12 -22.98 10.48 -6.53
C GLU A 12 -23.64 9.91 -5.28
N ILE A 13 -23.07 10.24 -4.13
CA ILE A 13 -23.58 9.83 -2.83
C ILE A 13 -24.76 10.76 -2.55
N ASN A 14 -25.95 10.35 -2.99
CA ASN A 14 -27.20 11.04 -2.73
C ASN A 14 -27.50 11.01 -1.23
N GLY A 15 -27.19 12.09 -0.53
CA GLY A 15 -27.63 12.35 0.84
C GLY A 15 -26.56 13.01 1.72
N ASP A 16 -26.83 14.23 2.15
CA ASP A 16 -26.01 15.00 3.11
C ASP A 16 -26.22 14.50 4.56
N THR A 17 -26.03 13.19 4.77
CA THR A 17 -26.10 12.58 6.11
C THR A 17 -24.72 12.59 6.79
N PRO A 18 -24.63 12.59 8.13
CA PRO A 18 -23.36 12.51 8.85
C PRO A 18 -22.51 11.29 8.44
N THR A 19 -23.15 10.17 8.16
CA THR A 19 -22.47 8.93 7.70
C THR A 19 -21.85 9.14 6.34
N MET A 20 -22.56 9.72 5.40
CA MET A 20 -22.05 9.93 4.04
C MET A 20 -20.94 10.99 4.01
N ARG A 21 -21.06 12.05 4.85
CA ARG A 21 -19.93 12.99 5.04
C ARG A 21 -18.68 12.32 5.55
N LEU A 22 -18.81 11.33 6.46
CA LEU A 22 -17.67 10.56 6.94
C LEU A 22 -17.04 9.73 5.82
N PHE A 23 -17.84 9.06 4.99
CA PHE A 23 -17.33 8.30 3.85
C PHE A 23 -16.61 9.21 2.85
N SER A 24 -17.19 10.32 2.43
CA SER A 24 -16.54 11.28 1.53
C SER A 24 -15.22 11.80 2.11
N LEU A 25 -15.16 12.02 3.42
CA LEU A 25 -13.93 12.40 4.11
C LEU A 25 -12.88 11.28 4.02
N LEU A 26 -13.26 10.02 4.27
CA LEU A 26 -12.34 8.88 4.19
C LEU A 26 -11.84 8.64 2.77
N GLU A 27 -12.70 8.79 1.76
CA GLU A 27 -12.33 8.71 0.34
C GLU A 27 -11.31 9.79 -0.03
N ALA A 28 -11.55 11.05 0.36
CA ALA A 28 -10.60 12.15 0.14
C ALA A 28 -9.26 11.91 0.84
N ILE A 29 -9.26 11.34 2.05
CA ILE A 29 -8.06 10.98 2.79
C ILE A 29 -7.31 9.83 2.08
N ALA A 30 -8.02 8.84 1.56
CA ALA A 30 -7.43 7.68 0.89
C ALA A 30 -6.63 8.03 -0.37
N THR A 31 -6.92 9.17 -1.01
CA THR A 31 -6.18 9.65 -2.18
C THR A 31 -4.86 10.36 -1.83
N LYS A 32 -4.58 10.60 -0.55
CA LYS A 32 -3.38 11.33 -0.12
C LYS A 32 -2.17 10.42 -0.03
N ASP A 33 -1.12 10.77 -0.75
CA ASP A 33 0.18 10.11 -0.73
C ASP A 33 1.11 10.62 0.38
N ARG A 34 0.69 11.65 1.11
CA ARG A 34 1.45 12.32 2.18
C ARG A 34 0.52 12.89 3.26
N MET A 35 1.11 13.33 4.36
CA MET A 35 0.36 14.05 5.40
C MET A 35 -0.28 15.32 4.85
N PHE A 36 -1.51 15.59 5.24
CA PHE A 36 -2.34 16.69 4.76
C PHE A 36 -2.76 17.61 5.91
N SER A 37 -3.02 18.87 5.62
CA SER A 37 -3.58 19.84 6.56
C SER A 37 -5.10 19.88 6.48
N LEU A 38 -5.74 20.34 7.56
CA LEU A 38 -7.19 20.61 7.57
C LEU A 38 -7.57 21.60 6.46
N GLN A 39 -6.73 22.59 6.20
CA GLN A 39 -7.04 23.61 5.18
C GLN A 39 -7.04 22.99 3.77
N ALA A 40 -6.01 22.22 3.43
CA ALA A 40 -5.93 21.55 2.13
C ALA A 40 -7.14 20.63 1.89
N LEU A 41 -7.55 19.91 2.94
CA LEU A 41 -8.71 19.02 2.84
C LEU A 41 -10.04 19.81 2.73
N ALA A 42 -10.18 20.94 3.43
CA ALA A 42 -11.36 21.78 3.36
C ALA A 42 -11.57 22.46 1.99
N GLU A 43 -10.51 22.58 1.18
CA GLU A 43 -10.58 23.09 -0.19
C GLU A 43 -11.06 22.03 -1.19
N GLU A 44 -11.00 20.77 -0.83
CA GLU A 44 -11.34 19.65 -1.71
C GLU A 44 -12.73 19.06 -1.44
N ILE A 45 -13.23 19.20 -0.21
CA ILE A 45 -14.49 18.60 0.20
C ILE A 45 -15.48 19.65 0.70
N SER A 46 -16.76 19.47 0.39
CA SER A 46 -17.84 20.39 0.76
C SER A 46 -18.31 20.19 2.21
N ILE A 47 -17.37 20.14 3.17
CA ILE A 47 -17.67 20.04 4.60
C ILE A 47 -17.23 21.33 5.30
N PRO A 48 -18.10 22.00 6.09
CA PRO A 48 -17.73 23.21 6.82
C PRO A 48 -16.51 22.97 7.73
N LYS A 49 -15.53 23.90 7.73
CA LYS A 49 -14.27 23.78 8.49
C LYS A 49 -14.47 23.39 9.97
N PRO A 50 -15.43 23.94 10.74
CA PRO A 50 -15.64 23.52 12.13
C PRO A 50 -16.07 22.05 12.26
N THR A 51 -16.92 21.60 11.34
CA THR A 51 -17.35 20.18 11.29
C THR A 51 -16.19 19.27 10.91
N LEU A 52 -15.44 19.65 9.88
CA LEU A 52 -14.25 18.91 9.45
C LEU A 52 -13.22 18.79 10.57
N HIS A 53 -12.93 19.87 11.28
CA HIS A 53 -12.02 19.86 12.42
C HIS A 53 -12.45 18.87 13.51
N ARG A 54 -13.74 18.87 13.87
CA ARG A 54 -14.29 17.93 14.85
C ARG A 54 -14.20 16.48 14.38
N MET A 55 -14.47 16.21 13.09
CA MET A 55 -14.36 14.87 12.50
C MET A 55 -12.90 14.38 12.52
N LEU A 56 -11.95 15.21 12.11
CA LEU A 56 -10.52 14.85 12.15
C LEU A 56 -10.03 14.56 13.58
N GLN A 57 -10.48 15.35 14.57
CA GLN A 57 -10.16 15.07 15.98
C GLN A 57 -10.74 13.72 16.44
N GLN A 58 -11.97 13.39 16.09
CA GLN A 58 -12.58 12.10 16.43
C GLN A 58 -11.85 10.94 15.78
N LEU A 59 -11.44 11.08 14.51
CA LEU A 59 -10.67 10.06 13.79
C LEU A 59 -9.26 9.87 14.38
N ASP A 60 -8.62 10.96 14.82
CA ASP A 60 -7.32 10.93 15.51
C ASP A 60 -7.42 10.19 16.86
N VAL A 61 -8.36 10.58 17.71
CA VAL A 61 -8.63 9.89 18.99
C VAL A 61 -8.97 8.42 18.80
N ALA A 62 -9.69 8.08 17.72
CA ALA A 62 -10.04 6.69 17.39
C ALA A 62 -8.87 5.89 16.79
N GLY A 63 -7.70 6.50 16.55
CA GLY A 63 -6.54 5.86 15.91
C GLY A 63 -6.71 5.57 14.41
N LEU A 64 -7.74 6.15 13.78
CA LEU A 64 -7.96 6.09 12.33
C LEU A 64 -7.05 7.06 11.57
N LEU A 65 -6.70 8.18 12.20
CA LEU A 65 -5.67 9.10 11.76
C LEU A 65 -4.55 9.18 12.80
N VAL A 66 -3.45 9.79 12.40
CA VAL A 66 -2.34 10.20 13.29
C VAL A 66 -1.98 11.64 12.99
N ARG A 67 -1.58 12.38 14.03
CA ARG A 67 -1.09 13.75 13.90
C ARG A 67 0.43 13.78 13.78
N SER A 68 0.92 14.73 12.97
CA SER A 68 2.34 15.11 12.99
C SER A 68 2.75 15.70 14.33
N ALA A 69 4.05 15.71 14.62
CA ALA A 69 4.59 16.27 15.85
C ALA A 69 4.28 17.77 16.06
N ASP A 70 4.12 18.53 14.96
CA ASP A 70 3.70 19.94 14.99
C ASP A 70 2.19 20.14 15.21
N GLY A 71 1.41 19.04 15.24
CA GLY A 71 -0.05 19.04 15.41
C GLY A 71 -0.85 19.63 14.24
N ARG A 72 -0.21 19.97 13.11
CA ARG A 72 -0.84 20.68 11.98
C ARG A 72 -1.24 19.79 10.83
N HIS A 73 -0.62 18.60 10.73
CA HIS A 73 -0.86 17.67 9.64
C HIS A 73 -1.40 16.35 10.16
N TYR A 74 -2.17 15.69 9.33
CA TYR A 74 -2.78 14.38 9.59
C TYR A 74 -2.29 13.37 8.55
N GLY A 75 -2.19 12.13 8.96
CA GLY A 75 -1.91 10.99 8.09
C GLY A 75 -2.80 9.81 8.46
N THR A 76 -2.82 8.77 7.63
CA THR A 76 -3.59 7.54 7.90
C THR A 76 -3.04 6.79 9.10
N GLY A 77 -3.89 6.49 10.07
CA GLY A 77 -3.56 5.72 11.27
C GLY A 77 -3.52 4.21 11.03
N ALA A 78 -2.92 3.48 11.98
CA ALA A 78 -2.79 2.02 11.89
C ALA A 78 -4.15 1.29 11.77
N ARG A 79 -5.18 1.81 12.44
CA ARG A 79 -6.52 1.21 12.42
C ARG A 79 -7.17 1.31 11.04
N LEU A 80 -7.01 2.44 10.34
CA LEU A 80 -7.56 2.63 8.99
C LEU A 80 -6.81 1.76 7.97
N ARG A 81 -5.49 1.67 8.09
CA ARG A 81 -4.68 0.76 7.24
C ARG A 81 -5.10 -0.69 7.42
N ARG A 82 -5.27 -1.16 8.66
CA ARG A 82 -5.73 -2.53 8.95
C ARG A 82 -7.11 -2.81 8.35
N LEU A 83 -8.03 -1.83 8.40
CA LEU A 83 -9.34 -1.97 7.77
C LEU A 83 -9.20 -2.15 6.25
N ALA A 84 -8.39 -1.33 5.60
CA ALA A 84 -8.13 -1.44 4.16
C ALA A 84 -7.51 -2.80 3.79
N GLU A 85 -6.54 -3.27 4.56
CA GLU A 85 -5.90 -4.58 4.38
C GLU A 85 -6.91 -5.73 4.50
N ASN A 86 -7.75 -5.70 5.54
CA ASN A 86 -8.79 -6.72 5.75
C ASN A 86 -9.80 -6.73 4.59
N LEU A 87 -10.18 -5.56 4.08
CA LEU A 87 -11.06 -5.47 2.92
C LEU A 87 -10.42 -6.06 1.67
N LEU A 88 -9.14 -5.78 1.42
CA LEU A 88 -8.39 -6.35 0.30
C LEU A 88 -8.24 -7.87 0.39
N LEU A 89 -8.01 -8.40 1.59
CA LEU A 89 -7.88 -9.84 1.82
C LEU A 89 -9.21 -10.60 1.68
N ASN A 90 -10.32 -9.96 2.03
CA ASN A 90 -11.66 -10.58 2.05
C ASN A 90 -12.54 -10.11 0.88
N ASP A 91 -11.96 -9.56 -0.17
CA ASP A 91 -12.68 -9.01 -1.32
C ASP A 91 -13.47 -10.10 -2.06
N ILE A 92 -14.71 -9.78 -2.43
CA ILE A 92 -15.57 -10.62 -3.29
C ILE A 92 -14.88 -10.91 -4.64
N LEU A 93 -14.00 -10.03 -5.10
CA LEU A 93 -13.20 -10.22 -6.31
C LEU A 93 -12.07 -11.25 -6.16
N HIS A 94 -11.86 -11.82 -4.97
CA HIS A 94 -10.82 -12.84 -4.74
C HIS A 94 -10.91 -13.96 -5.76
N GLY A 95 -12.12 -14.47 -6.04
CA GLY A 95 -12.32 -15.53 -7.02
C GLY A 95 -11.83 -15.17 -8.43
N ALA A 96 -12.11 -13.96 -8.90
CA ALA A 96 -11.65 -13.49 -10.21
C ALA A 96 -10.12 -13.33 -10.27
N ARG A 97 -9.52 -12.73 -9.24
CA ARG A 97 -8.05 -12.60 -9.13
C ARG A 97 -7.38 -13.96 -9.08
N HIS A 98 -7.91 -14.87 -8.25
CA HIS A 98 -7.39 -16.22 -8.10
C HIS A 98 -7.47 -17.01 -9.42
N ALA A 99 -8.53 -16.85 -10.21
CA ALA A 99 -8.67 -17.49 -11.52
C ALA A 99 -7.59 -17.01 -12.51
N VAL A 100 -7.29 -15.71 -12.52
CA VAL A 100 -6.21 -15.14 -13.35
C VAL A 100 -4.84 -15.69 -12.92
N LEU A 101 -4.55 -15.71 -11.61
CA LEU A 101 -3.30 -16.28 -11.10
C LEU A 101 -3.16 -17.77 -11.43
N ARG A 102 -4.25 -18.53 -11.32
CA ARG A 102 -4.26 -19.96 -11.67
C ARG A 102 -3.93 -20.18 -13.14
N HIS A 103 -4.58 -19.42 -14.03
CA HIS A 103 -4.26 -19.49 -15.46
C HIS A 103 -2.78 -19.21 -15.74
N LEU A 104 -2.22 -18.20 -15.08
CA LEU A 104 -0.80 -17.87 -15.20
C LEU A 104 0.10 -19.02 -14.70
N VAL A 105 -0.22 -19.61 -13.54
CA VAL A 105 0.52 -20.78 -13.00
C VAL A 105 0.45 -21.98 -13.96
N ASP A 106 -0.72 -22.23 -14.54
CA ASP A 106 -0.90 -23.32 -15.51
C ASP A 106 -0.08 -23.09 -16.79
N GLU A 107 0.08 -21.82 -17.21
CA GLU A 107 0.85 -21.44 -18.40
C GLU A 107 2.37 -21.51 -18.16
N ILE A 108 2.87 -20.98 -17.04
CA ILE A 108 4.31 -20.86 -16.79
C ILE A 108 4.89 -22.00 -15.94
N GLY A 109 4.05 -22.79 -15.25
CA GLY A 109 4.48 -23.89 -14.39
C GLY A 109 5.06 -23.49 -13.03
N GLU A 110 5.01 -22.20 -12.68
CA GLU A 110 5.61 -21.65 -11.46
C GLU A 110 4.57 -21.00 -10.55
N SER A 111 4.82 -21.01 -9.23
CA SER A 111 3.93 -20.36 -8.26
C SER A 111 3.87 -18.85 -8.46
N CYS A 112 2.66 -18.29 -8.44
CA CYS A 112 2.43 -16.87 -8.62
C CYS A 112 1.77 -16.24 -7.38
N ASN A 113 2.13 -14.99 -7.12
CA ASN A 113 1.60 -14.21 -6.02
C ASN A 113 1.04 -12.88 -6.52
N LEU A 114 -0.06 -12.42 -5.92
CA LEU A 114 -0.51 -11.05 -5.98
C LEU A 114 -0.16 -10.35 -4.66
N THR A 115 0.52 -9.23 -4.75
CA THR A 115 1.00 -8.51 -3.57
C THR A 115 0.62 -7.04 -3.62
N ALA A 116 0.62 -6.39 -2.45
CA ALA A 116 0.46 -4.94 -2.33
C ALA A 116 1.49 -4.39 -1.34
N LEU A 117 1.87 -3.13 -1.54
CA LEU A 117 2.73 -2.43 -0.58
C LEU A 117 1.87 -1.83 0.53
N THR A 118 2.26 -2.05 1.79
CA THR A 118 1.63 -1.47 2.98
C THR A 118 2.68 -0.97 3.96
N GLY A 119 2.85 0.35 4.02
CA GLY A 119 4.01 0.93 4.73
C GLY A 119 5.31 0.43 4.11
N SER A 120 6.27 0.01 4.93
CA SER A 120 7.57 -0.54 4.51
C SER A 120 7.56 -2.04 4.22
N GLU A 121 6.39 -2.67 4.20
CA GLU A 121 6.21 -4.11 3.98
C GLU A 121 5.36 -4.38 2.75
N VAL A 122 5.53 -5.57 2.20
CA VAL A 122 4.68 -6.14 1.17
C VAL A 122 3.76 -7.16 1.82
N ILE A 123 2.45 -7.04 1.59
CA ILE A 123 1.45 -8.03 1.98
C ILE A 123 1.06 -8.90 0.78
N TYR A 124 0.95 -10.20 1.00
CA TYR A 124 0.46 -11.17 0.02
C TYR A 124 -1.07 -11.15 0.04
N LEU A 125 -1.69 -10.74 -1.06
CA LEU A 125 -3.15 -10.68 -1.21
C LEU A 125 -3.73 -12.00 -1.70
N ASP A 126 -3.01 -12.68 -2.60
CA ASP A 126 -3.41 -13.96 -3.17
C ASP A 126 -2.18 -14.75 -3.61
N ARG A 127 -2.32 -16.07 -3.67
CA ARG A 127 -1.27 -17.00 -4.10
C ARG A 127 -1.87 -18.22 -4.76
N VAL A 128 -1.29 -18.62 -5.87
CA VAL A 128 -1.51 -19.92 -6.49
C VAL A 128 -0.18 -20.66 -6.58
N GLU A 129 -0.14 -21.86 -6.07
CA GLU A 129 1.07 -22.67 -6.02
C GLU A 129 1.14 -23.65 -7.19
N THR A 130 2.35 -23.86 -7.70
CA THR A 130 2.63 -25.00 -8.57
C THR A 130 2.58 -26.32 -7.77
N ALA A 131 2.38 -27.42 -8.48
CA ALA A 131 2.44 -28.77 -7.89
C ALA A 131 3.85 -29.24 -7.51
N ALA A 132 4.88 -28.42 -7.71
CA ALA A 132 6.27 -28.78 -7.39
C ALA A 132 6.45 -29.05 -5.89
N PRO A 133 7.27 -30.07 -5.50
CA PRO A 133 7.42 -30.47 -4.11
C PRO A 133 8.23 -29.47 -3.26
N LEU A 134 9.13 -28.69 -3.85
CA LEU A 134 9.90 -27.64 -3.17
C LEU A 134 9.25 -26.28 -3.41
N ARG A 135 8.75 -25.65 -2.34
CA ARG A 135 8.11 -24.34 -2.41
C ARG A 135 8.28 -23.55 -1.13
N PHE A 136 8.39 -22.24 -1.24
CA PHE A 136 8.25 -21.33 -0.11
C PHE A 136 6.80 -21.31 0.39
N TYR A 137 6.64 -21.48 1.70
CA TYR A 137 5.31 -21.42 2.30
C TYR A 137 4.97 -19.99 2.71
N LEU A 138 4.31 -19.27 1.80
CA LEU A 138 3.71 -17.95 2.07
C LEU A 138 2.22 -18.06 1.77
N HIS A 139 1.38 -17.46 2.60
CA HIS A 139 -0.07 -17.49 2.44
C HIS A 139 -0.64 -16.06 2.32
N PRO A 140 -1.86 -15.87 1.84
CA PRO A 140 -2.53 -14.58 1.89
C PRO A 140 -2.50 -14.00 3.32
N GLY A 141 -2.13 -12.72 3.45
CA GLY A 141 -1.88 -12.06 4.73
C GLY A 141 -0.43 -12.10 5.22
N SER A 142 0.44 -12.96 4.67
CA SER A 142 1.88 -12.93 4.95
C SER A 142 2.48 -11.58 4.59
N ARG A 143 3.48 -11.15 5.36
CA ARG A 143 4.19 -9.88 5.16
C ARG A 143 5.68 -10.13 5.04
N VAL A 144 6.32 -9.38 4.16
CA VAL A 144 7.78 -9.38 3.99
C VAL A 144 8.27 -7.94 3.85
N PRO A 145 9.49 -7.62 4.30
CA PRO A 145 10.03 -6.28 4.15
C PRO A 145 10.21 -5.88 2.68
N ALA A 146 9.93 -4.61 2.36
CA ALA A 146 10.00 -4.15 0.97
C ALA A 146 11.44 -4.05 0.44
N HIS A 147 12.43 -3.80 1.31
CA HIS A 147 13.81 -3.58 0.89
C HIS A 147 14.55 -4.84 0.42
N CYS A 148 14.14 -6.03 0.88
CA CYS A 148 14.80 -7.30 0.62
C CYS A 148 13.93 -8.31 -0.17
N SER A 149 12.69 -7.97 -0.53
CA SER A 149 11.84 -8.81 -1.36
C SER A 149 11.76 -8.31 -2.80
N ALA A 150 11.69 -9.22 -3.79
CA ALA A 150 11.59 -8.86 -5.20
C ALA A 150 10.40 -7.91 -5.46
N SER A 151 9.19 -8.26 -5.02
CA SER A 151 8.01 -7.40 -5.19
C SER A 151 8.15 -6.05 -4.46
N GLY A 152 8.76 -6.03 -3.29
CA GLY A 152 9.03 -4.80 -2.53
C GLY A 152 9.96 -3.86 -3.28
N LYS A 153 11.06 -4.39 -3.84
CA LYS A 153 12.00 -3.61 -4.65
C LYS A 153 11.33 -3.04 -5.92
N VAL A 154 10.40 -3.79 -6.54
CA VAL A 154 9.60 -3.26 -7.65
C VAL A 154 8.72 -2.10 -7.20
N PHE A 155 7.97 -2.23 -6.11
CA PHE A 155 7.17 -1.12 -5.56
C PHE A 155 8.03 0.11 -5.25
N LEU A 156 9.18 -0.10 -4.63
CA LEU A 156 10.13 0.99 -4.34
C LEU A 156 10.64 1.66 -5.62
N SER A 157 10.78 0.93 -6.73
CA SER A 157 11.26 1.49 -8.01
C SER A 157 10.28 2.47 -8.66
N GLU A 158 8.98 2.35 -8.37
CA GLU A 158 7.94 3.26 -8.85
C GLU A 158 7.82 4.55 -8.03
N MET A 159 8.49 4.62 -6.87
CA MET A 159 8.50 5.79 -6.01
C MET A 159 9.59 6.78 -6.41
N THR A 160 9.37 8.06 -6.07
CA THR A 160 10.45 9.05 -6.11
C THR A 160 11.47 8.78 -4.98
N PRO A 161 12.74 9.22 -5.11
CA PRO A 161 13.73 9.06 -4.05
C PRO A 161 13.28 9.61 -2.69
N LEU A 162 12.57 10.74 -2.69
CA LEU A 162 12.05 11.35 -1.47
C LEU A 162 10.95 10.50 -0.80
N GLN A 163 10.07 9.89 -1.58
CA GLN A 163 9.04 8.97 -1.07
C GLN A 163 9.69 7.74 -0.44
N ARG A 164 10.67 7.11 -1.11
CA ARG A 164 11.43 5.98 -0.56
C ARG A 164 12.14 6.31 0.73
N GLN A 165 12.85 7.44 0.75
CA GLN A 165 13.55 7.90 1.94
C GLN A 165 12.59 8.07 3.12
N ARG A 166 11.43 8.68 2.91
CA ARG A 166 10.40 8.85 3.96
C ARG A 166 9.80 7.53 4.41
N LEU A 167 9.53 6.61 3.47
CA LEU A 167 8.97 5.31 3.76
C LEU A 167 9.93 4.48 4.62
N LEU A 168 11.20 4.46 4.27
CA LEU A 168 12.23 3.64 4.91
C LEU A 168 12.91 4.34 6.11
N ALA A 169 12.67 5.64 6.32
CA ALA A 169 13.28 6.39 7.45
C ALA A 169 12.94 5.82 8.83
N HIS A 170 11.79 5.17 8.96
CA HIS A 170 11.31 4.57 10.21
C HIS A 170 11.31 3.04 10.18
N ALA A 171 11.84 2.43 9.11
CA ALA A 171 11.98 0.99 8.96
C ALA A 171 13.49 0.69 8.79
N PRO A 172 14.15 0.08 9.77
CA PRO A 172 15.54 -0.32 9.61
C PRO A 172 15.65 -1.30 8.44
N LEU A 173 16.71 -1.15 7.62
CA LEU A 173 17.06 -2.12 6.59
C LEU A 173 17.72 -3.32 7.30
N GLU A 174 16.88 -4.16 7.91
CA GLU A 174 17.34 -5.30 8.70
C GLU A 174 17.99 -6.34 7.78
N ALA A 175 19.13 -6.89 8.23
CA ALA A 175 19.82 -7.96 7.52
C ALA A 175 19.21 -9.32 7.87
N TYR A 176 18.61 -9.98 6.91
CA TYR A 176 18.09 -11.36 7.05
C TYR A 176 19.13 -12.39 6.60
N THR A 177 19.97 -12.01 5.66
CA THR A 177 21.09 -12.82 5.15
C THR A 177 22.31 -11.92 4.92
N PRO A 178 23.49 -12.51 4.66
CA PRO A 178 24.67 -11.74 4.25
C PRO A 178 24.50 -10.96 2.94
N LYS A 179 23.49 -11.31 2.12
CA LYS A 179 23.21 -10.66 0.85
C LYS A 179 22.19 -9.52 0.95
N THR A 180 21.48 -9.42 2.07
CA THR A 180 20.47 -8.36 2.28
C THR A 180 21.09 -6.97 2.15
N LEU A 181 20.49 -6.12 1.34
CA LEU A 181 20.93 -4.74 1.18
C LEU A 181 20.51 -3.91 2.40
N THR A 182 21.47 -3.57 3.24
CA THR A 182 21.27 -2.77 4.47
C THR A 182 21.68 -1.31 4.31
N ASN A 183 22.15 -0.92 3.12
CA ASN A 183 22.62 0.41 2.82
C ASN A 183 21.74 1.07 1.76
N MET A 184 21.22 2.27 2.06
CA MET A 184 20.35 3.03 1.15
C MET A 184 21.01 3.32 -0.21
N ALA A 185 22.31 3.59 -0.26
CA ALA A 185 22.98 3.88 -1.53
C ALA A 185 23.04 2.63 -2.46
N GLN A 186 23.24 1.46 -1.89
CA GLN A 186 23.20 0.19 -2.62
C GLN A 186 21.80 -0.13 -3.10
N LEU A 187 20.79 0.03 -2.23
CA LEU A 187 19.39 -0.16 -2.58
C LEU A 187 18.95 0.79 -3.70
N GLU A 188 19.34 2.07 -3.65
CA GLU A 188 19.03 3.04 -4.71
C GLU A 188 19.71 2.69 -6.05
N ALA A 189 20.91 2.13 -6.02
CA ALA A 189 21.59 1.66 -7.23
C ALA A 189 20.83 0.49 -7.88
N GLU A 190 20.40 -0.48 -7.09
CA GLU A 190 19.59 -1.61 -7.57
C GLU A 190 18.21 -1.16 -8.07
N ILE A 191 17.54 -0.28 -7.35
CA ILE A 191 16.25 0.29 -7.77
C ILE A 191 16.33 0.98 -9.13
N LYS A 192 17.42 1.70 -9.43
CA LYS A 192 17.63 2.29 -10.76
C LYS A 192 17.72 1.22 -11.86
N GLN A 193 18.31 0.09 -11.58
CA GLN A 193 18.37 -1.04 -12.50
C GLN A 193 16.98 -1.67 -12.68
N ILE A 194 16.28 -1.94 -11.58
CA ILE A 194 14.92 -2.50 -11.57
C ILE A 194 13.99 -1.63 -12.41
N LYS A 195 14.03 -0.32 -12.24
CA LYS A 195 13.20 0.62 -13.02
C LYS A 195 13.45 0.55 -14.52
N ARG A 196 14.68 0.23 -14.94
CA ARG A 196 15.02 0.10 -16.37
C ARG A 196 14.59 -1.24 -16.97
N GLN A 197 14.69 -2.31 -16.17
CA GLN A 197 14.40 -3.68 -16.65
C GLN A 197 12.95 -4.12 -16.41
N GLY A 198 12.21 -3.46 -15.50
CA GLY A 198 10.81 -3.73 -15.20
C GLY A 198 10.56 -4.89 -14.24
N PHE A 199 11.59 -5.50 -13.68
CA PHE A 199 11.48 -6.59 -12.70
C PHE A 199 12.62 -6.56 -11.68
N ALA A 200 12.43 -7.22 -10.55
CA ALA A 200 13.43 -7.43 -9.52
C ALA A 200 13.62 -8.93 -9.23
N LEU A 201 14.77 -9.27 -8.73
CA LEU A 201 15.09 -10.60 -8.22
C LEU A 201 15.31 -10.53 -6.71
N ASP A 202 14.89 -11.56 -6.00
CA ASP A 202 15.34 -11.86 -4.66
C ASP A 202 16.50 -12.86 -4.79
N ASN A 203 17.70 -12.42 -4.44
CA ASN A 203 18.90 -13.20 -4.53
C ASN A 203 19.34 -13.72 -3.16
N GLU A 204 18.43 -14.36 -2.45
CA GLU A 204 18.60 -14.84 -1.07
C GLU A 204 18.81 -13.68 -0.08
N GLU A 205 18.05 -12.62 -0.22
CA GLU A 205 18.11 -11.42 0.64
C GLU A 205 17.14 -11.51 1.80
#